data_231516e768df338d776ba8c224d01647
#
_entry.id   231516e768df338d776ba8c224d01647
#
_cell.length_a   1.000
_cell.length_b   1.000
_cell.length_c   1.000
_cell.angle_alpha   90.00
_cell.angle_beta   90.00
_cell.angle_gamma   90.00
#
_symmetry.space_group_name_H-M   'P 1'
#
loop_
_entity.id
_entity.type
_entity.pdbx_description
1 polymer ?
#
loop_
_entity_poly.entity_id
_entity_poly.type
_entity_poly.pdbx_seq_one_letter_code
_entity_poly.pdbx_strand_id
1 'polypeptide(L)'
;MADIHEVVTRSLNINEKLGPRLKAAAEQNAILRIGWTNAGDPVPKNGELGLCPALPEGARLRALGVLGSWVAAFGQGGSFTIQGDAGSFLGAANLGTTVVCEQMAGHFTGYAMADGSITVLDGTGDDAGAAMRGGILVIRGASGARIGGGMEGGLIVVHGDVGPDPGAGMSGGRIVINGRCPPPAPGVLLRPLEADEVKEINATLDDESLHVPSDAVCLMAQEKLHFEHGGFVVSSGDLSQIGLINEENPPLRTYQTVDTVALIGTRDEVKSLALPVPLLANLVSGSTMSPDGNTPADVTSILNRHPALVEAEPRAVDVMLIGQSNLLDVASWLPDAGGFAVDLDELPPMNAEQLDGLLVALRSVASTNVPVVLIQGISRIQALHARAAYHGVDVAMARIEDGSGLSEAAALPMMGRSKKEHLQGTMTQAGLLLGFAASGHDLAVLMASGVDLVACVAPTADGEDIAYWLQGTQDDLAHHLRRIGLSSVDLLDRKHLRALDQETAAVSGLRLAGYGRPLPHWFAR
;
A
#
# COMPACT_ATOMS: atom_id res chain seq x y z
N MET A 1 17.20 -22.55 -6.58
CA MET A 1 16.53 -21.43 -5.91
C MET A 1 15.74 -22.00 -4.75
N ALA A 2 15.87 -21.45 -3.53
CA ALA A 2 14.97 -21.81 -2.44
C ALA A 2 13.54 -21.44 -2.85
N ASP A 3 12.57 -22.24 -2.42
CA ASP A 3 11.15 -21.89 -2.61
C ASP A 3 10.91 -20.54 -1.91
N ILE A 4 10.28 -19.58 -2.57
CA ILE A 4 10.06 -18.24 -2.03
C ILE A 4 9.29 -18.30 -0.71
N HIS A 5 8.36 -19.23 -0.55
CA HIS A 5 7.66 -19.49 0.70
C HIS A 5 8.58 -19.95 1.83
N GLU A 6 9.65 -20.68 1.52
CA GLU A 6 10.66 -21.03 2.50
C GLU A 6 11.42 -19.78 2.98
N VAL A 7 11.77 -18.86 2.06
CA VAL A 7 12.46 -17.62 2.39
C VAL A 7 11.58 -16.72 3.26
N VAL A 8 10.32 -16.54 2.89
CA VAL A 8 9.33 -15.74 3.67
C VAL A 8 9.19 -16.29 5.09
N THR A 9 8.92 -17.60 5.23
CA THR A 9 8.77 -18.24 6.53
C THR A 9 10.03 -18.10 7.38
N ARG A 10 11.20 -18.28 6.77
CA ARG A 10 12.50 -18.14 7.46
C ARG A 10 12.73 -16.71 7.92
N SER A 11 12.41 -15.73 7.09
CA SER A 11 12.57 -14.30 7.41
C SER A 11 11.67 -13.89 8.59
N LEU A 12 10.40 -14.29 8.60
CA LEU A 12 9.47 -14.05 9.71
C LEU A 12 9.99 -14.69 11.01
N ASN A 13 10.44 -15.95 10.96
CA ASN A 13 11.02 -16.65 12.13
C ASN A 13 12.27 -15.96 12.67
N ILE A 14 13.09 -15.37 11.80
CA ILE A 14 14.27 -14.61 12.22
C ILE A 14 13.84 -13.32 12.92
N ASN A 15 12.92 -12.54 12.33
CA ASN A 15 12.43 -11.29 12.92
C ASN A 15 11.78 -11.53 14.30
N GLU A 16 10.94 -12.56 14.44
CA GLU A 16 10.32 -12.93 15.72
C GLU A 16 11.37 -13.19 16.82
N LYS A 17 12.46 -13.90 16.48
CA LYS A 17 13.56 -14.19 17.43
C LYS A 17 14.45 -12.98 17.69
N LEU A 18 14.62 -12.09 16.71
CA LEU A 18 15.50 -10.93 16.84
C LEU A 18 14.87 -9.81 17.67
N GLY A 19 13.58 -9.56 17.59
CA GLY A 19 12.92 -8.44 18.27
C GLY A 19 13.22 -8.34 19.76
N PRO A 20 12.97 -9.38 20.58
CA PRO A 20 13.31 -9.37 22.02
C PRO A 20 14.81 -9.23 22.28
N ARG A 21 15.65 -9.80 21.44
CA ARG A 21 17.12 -9.74 21.61
C ARG A 21 17.69 -8.39 21.26
N LEU A 22 17.12 -7.69 20.28
CA LEU A 22 17.49 -6.31 19.94
C LEU A 22 17.17 -5.36 21.09
N LYS A 23 15.99 -5.50 21.72
CA LYS A 23 15.61 -4.71 22.90
C LYS A 23 16.59 -4.94 24.06
N ALA A 24 16.88 -6.21 24.40
CA ALA A 24 17.83 -6.54 25.45
C ALA A 24 19.26 -6.07 25.13
N ALA A 25 19.70 -6.14 23.88
CA ALA A 25 21.02 -5.64 23.47
C ALA A 25 21.09 -4.11 23.52
N ALA A 26 20.02 -3.40 23.17
CA ALA A 26 19.93 -1.95 23.28
C ALA A 26 20.08 -1.48 24.74
N GLU A 27 19.37 -2.11 25.68
CA GLU A 27 19.46 -1.82 27.12
C GLU A 27 20.88 -2.03 27.68
N GLN A 28 21.61 -3.02 27.15
CA GLN A 28 22.98 -3.34 27.54
C GLN A 28 24.05 -2.60 26.75
N ASN A 29 23.67 -1.73 25.82
CA ASN A 29 24.56 -1.05 24.87
C ASN A 29 25.45 -2.04 24.08
N ALA A 30 24.92 -3.24 23.80
CA ALA A 30 25.64 -4.32 23.11
C ALA A 30 25.36 -4.32 21.60
N ILE A 31 26.27 -4.89 20.82
CA ILE A 31 26.07 -5.11 19.39
C ILE A 31 25.58 -6.54 19.18
N LEU A 32 24.39 -6.68 18.64
CA LEU A 32 23.86 -7.96 18.20
C LEU A 32 24.50 -8.32 16.85
N ARG A 33 24.92 -9.58 16.70
CA ARG A 33 25.52 -10.10 15.45
C ARG A 33 24.74 -11.29 14.95
N ILE A 34 24.41 -11.30 13.67
CA ILE A 34 23.76 -12.42 12.97
C ILE A 34 24.58 -12.83 11.75
N GLY A 35 24.56 -14.12 11.41
CA GLY A 35 25.33 -14.64 10.26
C GLY A 35 26.67 -15.27 10.63
N TRP A 36 27.13 -15.22 11.89
CA TRP A 36 28.35 -15.85 12.35
C TRP A 36 28.05 -17.17 13.07
N THR A 37 28.69 -18.25 12.65
CA THR A 37 28.41 -19.64 13.08
C THR A 37 28.60 -19.92 14.58
N ASN A 38 29.27 -19.06 15.32
CA ASN A 38 29.62 -19.31 16.74
C ASN A 38 28.64 -18.68 17.74
N ALA A 39 27.61 -17.97 17.30
CA ALA A 39 26.73 -17.21 18.21
C ALA A 39 25.44 -17.96 18.60
N GLY A 40 25.14 -19.12 18.01
CA GLY A 40 23.86 -19.82 18.23
C GLY A 40 22.64 -19.07 17.69
N ASP A 41 22.87 -18.04 16.90
CA ASP A 41 21.84 -17.17 16.34
C ASP A 41 21.29 -17.72 15.02
N PRO A 42 20.03 -17.41 14.68
CA PRO A 42 19.53 -17.75 13.34
C PRO A 42 20.41 -17.06 12.30
N VAL A 43 21.01 -17.86 11.44
CA VAL A 43 21.93 -17.39 10.41
C VAL A 43 21.12 -17.09 9.15
N PRO A 44 21.18 -15.86 8.59
CA PRO A 44 20.69 -15.61 7.25
C PRO A 44 21.37 -16.56 6.26
N LYS A 45 20.57 -17.26 5.44
CA LYS A 45 21.10 -18.21 4.45
C LYS A 45 21.34 -17.60 3.08
N ASN A 46 21.04 -16.35 2.91
CA ASN A 46 20.96 -15.49 1.74
C ASN A 46 19.53 -15.25 1.25
N GLY A 47 19.23 -14.00 0.95
CA GLY A 47 17.98 -13.55 0.38
C GLY A 47 16.84 -13.37 1.40
N GLU A 48 17.15 -13.32 2.70
CA GLU A 48 16.15 -13.01 3.72
C GLU A 48 15.54 -11.64 3.49
N LEU A 49 14.20 -11.60 3.55
CA LEU A 49 13.37 -10.46 3.21
C LEU A 49 12.91 -9.70 4.46
N GLY A 50 12.75 -8.38 4.36
CA GLY A 50 12.13 -7.56 5.40
C GLY A 50 12.76 -7.73 6.78
N LEU A 51 14.09 -7.91 6.87
CA LEU A 51 14.77 -8.13 8.13
C LEU A 51 14.87 -6.85 8.96
N CYS A 52 14.60 -6.99 10.27
CA CYS A 52 14.75 -5.94 11.27
C CYS A 52 13.99 -4.65 10.90
N PRO A 53 12.69 -4.72 10.56
CA PRO A 53 11.90 -3.53 10.37
C PRO A 53 11.73 -2.80 11.71
N ALA A 54 11.47 -1.49 11.65
CA ALA A 54 11.25 -0.64 12.82
C ALA A 54 12.35 -0.77 13.89
N LEU A 55 13.62 -0.79 13.46
CA LEU A 55 14.75 -0.90 14.38
C LEU A 55 14.65 0.18 15.46
N PRO A 56 14.63 -0.19 16.77
CA PRO A 56 14.41 0.78 17.84
C PRO A 56 15.65 1.61 18.12
N GLU A 57 15.45 2.76 18.73
CA GLU A 57 16.53 3.63 19.23
C GLU A 57 17.50 2.85 20.13
N GLY A 58 18.79 3.13 20.01
CA GLY A 58 19.87 2.50 20.77
C GLY A 58 20.23 1.07 20.33
N ALA A 59 19.44 0.41 19.51
CA ALA A 59 19.76 -0.91 19.00
C ALA A 59 20.95 -0.87 18.03
N ARG A 60 21.86 -1.84 18.15
CA ARG A 60 23.01 -1.97 17.24
C ARG A 60 23.07 -3.39 16.70
N LEU A 61 22.91 -3.52 15.38
CA LEU A 61 22.89 -4.80 14.67
C LEU A 61 23.99 -4.87 13.62
N ARG A 62 24.63 -6.03 13.50
CA ARG A 62 25.47 -6.37 12.35
C ARG A 62 24.97 -7.69 11.75
N ALA A 63 24.79 -7.72 10.44
CA ALA A 63 24.45 -8.92 9.68
C ALA A 63 25.56 -9.27 8.70
N LEU A 64 25.90 -10.56 8.62
CA LEU A 64 26.80 -11.10 7.60
C LEU A 64 25.97 -11.94 6.63
N GLY A 65 25.98 -11.59 5.36
CA GLY A 65 25.31 -12.31 4.28
C GLY A 65 24.63 -11.39 3.27
N VAL A 66 24.11 -11.97 2.21
CA VAL A 66 23.32 -11.29 1.20
C VAL A 66 21.85 -11.26 1.65
N LEU A 67 21.28 -10.08 1.79
CA LEU A 67 19.91 -9.88 2.25
C LEU A 67 19.01 -9.48 1.07
N GLY A 68 17.73 -9.79 1.17
CA GLY A 68 16.71 -9.45 0.16
C GLY A 68 16.13 -8.05 0.35
N SER A 69 14.91 -7.85 -0.17
CA SER A 69 14.25 -6.54 -0.18
C SER A 69 13.65 -6.15 1.18
N TRP A 70 13.43 -4.84 1.39
CA TRP A 70 12.80 -4.21 2.57
C TRP A 70 13.54 -4.42 3.90
N VAL A 71 14.84 -4.62 3.84
CA VAL A 71 15.69 -4.74 5.04
C VAL A 71 15.82 -3.37 5.70
N ALA A 72 15.78 -3.31 7.04
CA ALA A 72 15.84 -2.11 7.86
C ALA A 72 14.76 -1.05 7.52
N ALA A 73 13.62 -1.46 6.98
CA ALA A 73 12.50 -0.55 6.69
C ALA A 73 11.87 -0.01 7.99
N PHE A 74 11.29 1.18 7.92
CA PHE A 74 10.57 1.84 9.04
C PHE A 74 11.44 2.10 10.28
N GLY A 75 12.74 2.22 10.12
CA GLY A 75 13.71 2.34 11.20
C GLY A 75 13.47 3.58 12.07
N GLN A 76 13.42 3.41 13.41
CA GLN A 76 13.13 4.48 14.36
C GLN A 76 14.40 5.07 15.00
N GLY A 77 15.54 4.40 14.85
CA GLY A 77 16.81 4.80 15.42
C GLY A 77 17.84 3.66 15.40
N GLY A 78 18.88 3.77 16.20
CA GLY A 78 19.93 2.76 16.27
C GLY A 78 20.81 2.65 15.03
N SER A 79 21.50 1.52 14.86
CA SER A 79 22.40 1.30 13.73
C SER A 79 22.33 -0.13 13.20
N PHE A 80 22.35 -0.29 11.89
CA PHE A 80 22.38 -1.58 11.21
C PHE A 80 23.47 -1.61 10.15
N THR A 81 24.48 -2.46 10.36
CA THR A 81 25.54 -2.72 9.38
C THR A 81 25.31 -4.05 8.69
N ILE A 82 25.26 -4.05 7.37
CA ILE A 82 25.13 -5.23 6.51
C ILE A 82 26.48 -5.49 5.84
N GLN A 83 27.11 -6.63 6.18
CA GLN A 83 28.36 -7.06 5.57
C GLN A 83 28.04 -8.00 4.40
N GLY A 84 27.54 -7.42 3.32
CA GLY A 84 27.10 -8.08 2.10
C GLY A 84 26.20 -7.16 1.29
N ASP A 85 25.54 -7.72 0.27
CA ASP A 85 24.56 -7.01 -0.54
C ASP A 85 23.21 -6.92 0.18
N ALA A 86 22.44 -5.92 -0.18
CA ALA A 86 21.04 -5.77 0.19
C ALA A 86 20.16 -5.64 -1.07
N GLY A 87 18.94 -6.18 -1.01
CA GLY A 87 17.96 -6.08 -2.08
C GLY A 87 17.35 -4.67 -2.19
N SER A 88 16.23 -4.58 -2.88
CA SER A 88 15.50 -3.32 -3.10
C SER A 88 14.86 -2.80 -1.81
N PHE A 89 14.58 -1.49 -1.77
CA PHE A 89 13.93 -0.83 -0.63
C PHE A 89 14.71 -0.93 0.70
N LEU A 90 16.04 -1.03 0.63
CA LEU A 90 16.88 -0.96 1.83
C LEU A 90 16.63 0.36 2.57
N GLY A 91 16.29 0.27 3.86
CA GLY A 91 16.02 1.43 4.71
C GLY A 91 14.86 2.30 4.25
N ALA A 92 13.86 1.72 3.56
CA ALA A 92 12.67 2.45 3.15
C ALA A 92 11.91 3.01 4.36
N ALA A 93 11.37 4.22 4.22
CA ALA A 93 10.64 4.93 5.29
C ALA A 93 11.43 5.05 6.61
N ASN A 94 12.74 5.28 6.52
CA ASN A 94 13.61 5.46 7.67
C ASN A 94 13.33 6.80 8.36
N LEU A 95 13.25 6.78 9.72
CA LEU A 95 12.99 7.94 10.59
C LEU A 95 14.14 8.27 11.53
N GLY A 96 15.26 7.54 11.49
CA GLY A 96 16.37 7.83 12.38
C GLY A 96 17.46 6.76 12.46
N THR A 97 17.26 5.62 11.80
CA THR A 97 18.26 4.55 11.80
C THR A 97 19.47 4.91 10.93
N THR A 98 20.67 4.60 11.44
CA THR A 98 21.91 4.62 10.63
C THR A 98 22.11 3.24 9.98
N VAL A 99 22.00 3.17 8.67
CA VAL A 99 22.19 1.92 7.90
C VAL A 99 23.49 2.00 7.11
N VAL A 100 24.33 0.96 7.20
CA VAL A 100 25.54 0.81 6.38
C VAL A 100 25.46 -0.49 5.62
N CYS A 101 25.47 -0.43 4.29
CA CYS A 101 25.60 -1.59 3.41
C CYS A 101 27.02 -1.60 2.83
N GLU A 102 27.80 -2.64 3.16
CA GLU A 102 29.21 -2.72 2.76
C GLU A 102 29.41 -3.07 1.29
N GLN A 103 28.36 -3.58 0.61
CA GLN A 103 28.38 -3.90 -0.82
C GLN A 103 27.23 -3.18 -1.54
N MET A 104 26.64 -3.80 -2.57
CA MET A 104 25.57 -3.19 -3.37
C MET A 104 24.22 -3.19 -2.65
N ALA A 105 23.42 -2.17 -2.95
CA ALA A 105 22.01 -2.12 -2.59
C ALA A 105 21.12 -2.07 -3.86
N GLY A 106 19.92 -2.63 -3.76
CA GLY A 106 19.00 -2.72 -4.89
C GLY A 106 18.30 -1.41 -5.24
N HIS A 107 17.22 -1.52 -6.02
CA HIS A 107 16.38 -0.40 -6.41
C HIS A 107 15.65 0.22 -5.21
N PHE A 108 15.26 1.49 -5.30
CA PHE A 108 14.52 2.20 -4.25
C PHE A 108 15.20 2.21 -2.87
N THR A 109 16.52 2.12 -2.82
CA THR A 109 17.28 2.29 -1.57
C THR A 109 16.97 3.65 -0.95
N GLY A 110 16.54 3.70 0.33
CA GLY A 110 16.12 4.93 1.01
C GLY A 110 14.78 5.51 0.53
N TYR A 111 13.92 4.69 -0.08
CA TYR A 111 12.58 5.12 -0.52
C TYR A 111 11.79 5.76 0.61
N ALA A 112 11.25 6.96 0.38
CA ALA A 112 10.41 7.71 1.31
C ALA A 112 11.03 7.96 2.71
N MET A 113 12.37 7.87 2.88
CA MET A 113 12.99 8.18 4.17
C MET A 113 12.81 9.65 4.54
N ALA A 114 12.65 9.93 5.84
CA ALA A 114 12.45 11.28 6.35
C ALA A 114 13.57 11.74 7.29
N ASP A 115 14.31 10.81 7.91
CA ASP A 115 15.45 11.11 8.77
C ASP A 115 16.42 9.92 8.84
N GLY A 116 17.53 10.09 9.57
CA GLY A 116 18.58 9.09 9.69
C GLY A 116 19.57 9.11 8.51
N SER A 117 20.37 8.06 8.39
CA SER A 117 21.40 7.97 7.35
C SER A 117 21.50 6.58 6.76
N ILE A 118 21.70 6.51 5.45
CA ILE A 118 21.99 5.28 4.72
C ILE A 118 23.30 5.48 3.95
N THR A 119 24.28 4.61 4.18
CA THR A 119 25.54 4.61 3.45
C THR A 119 25.70 3.28 2.71
N VAL A 120 25.88 3.34 1.39
CA VAL A 120 26.17 2.18 0.54
C VAL A 120 27.60 2.31 0.03
N LEU A 121 28.47 1.37 0.41
CA LEU A 121 29.91 1.43 0.08
C LEU A 121 30.27 0.97 -1.33
N ASP A 122 29.33 0.39 -2.07
CA ASP A 122 29.43 0.12 -3.50
C ASP A 122 28.35 0.93 -4.24
N GLY A 123 27.54 0.33 -5.07
CA GLY A 123 26.55 1.03 -5.88
C GLY A 123 25.10 0.73 -5.48
N THR A 124 24.17 1.44 -6.11
CA THR A 124 22.73 1.22 -5.96
C THR A 124 22.03 0.99 -7.30
N GLY A 125 20.86 0.33 -7.25
CA GLY A 125 19.97 0.24 -8.41
C GLY A 125 19.28 1.56 -8.74
N ASP A 126 18.23 1.49 -9.57
CA ASP A 126 17.40 2.63 -9.97
C ASP A 126 16.59 3.18 -8.80
N ASP A 127 16.15 4.43 -8.94
CA ASP A 127 15.24 5.10 -8.01
C ASP A 127 15.76 5.22 -6.56
N ALA A 128 17.09 5.19 -6.35
CA ALA A 128 17.66 5.40 -5.02
C ALA A 128 17.26 6.80 -4.50
N GLY A 129 16.80 6.89 -3.24
CA GLY A 129 16.30 8.11 -2.62
C GLY A 129 14.98 8.62 -3.20
N ALA A 130 14.22 7.79 -3.91
CA ALA A 130 12.92 8.19 -4.43
C ALA A 130 11.94 8.55 -3.31
N ALA A 131 11.13 9.61 -3.50
CA ALA A 131 10.18 10.17 -2.55
C ALA A 131 10.78 10.51 -1.17
N MET A 132 12.09 10.70 -1.08
CA MET A 132 12.81 11.05 0.15
C MET A 132 12.36 12.42 0.65
N ARG A 133 12.05 12.55 1.94
CA ARG A 133 11.59 13.78 2.59
C ARG A 133 12.65 14.43 3.47
N GLY A 134 13.66 13.66 3.89
CA GLY A 134 14.73 14.11 4.76
C GLY A 134 15.81 13.05 4.91
N GLY A 135 16.75 13.27 5.84
CA GLY A 135 17.87 12.36 6.08
C GLY A 135 18.98 12.44 5.04
N ILE A 136 19.94 11.53 5.11
CA ILE A 136 21.15 11.52 4.29
C ILE A 136 21.33 10.15 3.64
N LEU A 137 21.44 10.12 2.32
CA LEU A 137 21.78 8.91 1.55
C LEU A 137 23.15 9.12 0.89
N VAL A 138 24.13 8.29 1.24
CA VAL A 138 25.47 8.32 0.65
C VAL A 138 25.73 7.06 -0.16
N ILE A 139 26.12 7.22 -1.42
CA ILE A 139 26.45 6.13 -2.33
C ILE A 139 27.88 6.33 -2.81
N ARG A 140 28.79 5.44 -2.41
CA ARG A 140 30.20 5.54 -2.76
C ARG A 140 30.48 5.15 -4.21
N GLY A 141 29.75 4.19 -4.73
CA GLY A 141 29.83 3.75 -6.12
C GLY A 141 28.84 4.47 -7.03
N ALA A 142 28.45 3.81 -8.10
CA ALA A 142 27.49 4.33 -9.06
C ALA A 142 26.03 4.12 -8.60
N SER A 143 25.13 4.95 -9.10
CA SER A 143 23.69 4.79 -8.93
C SER A 143 22.98 4.56 -10.26
N GLY A 144 21.87 3.83 -10.26
CA GLY A 144 21.03 3.63 -11.42
C GLY A 144 20.28 4.89 -11.88
N ALA A 145 19.26 4.71 -12.70
CA ALA A 145 18.43 5.78 -13.25
C ALA A 145 17.53 6.43 -12.17
N ARG A 146 17.09 7.66 -12.43
CA ARG A 146 16.09 8.42 -11.64
C ARG A 146 16.42 8.55 -10.16
N ILE A 147 17.72 8.65 -9.83
CA ILE A 147 18.12 8.91 -8.44
C ILE A 147 17.42 10.17 -7.89
N GLY A 148 16.88 10.09 -6.66
CA GLY A 148 16.10 11.17 -6.04
C GLY A 148 14.77 11.46 -6.74
N GLY A 149 14.20 10.48 -7.43
CA GLY A 149 12.89 10.61 -8.10
C GLY A 149 11.78 11.00 -7.12
N GLY A 150 11.05 12.12 -7.39
CA GLY A 150 10.01 12.62 -6.50
C GLY A 150 10.49 13.09 -5.12
N MET A 151 11.80 13.34 -4.94
CA MET A 151 12.38 13.81 -3.68
C MET A 151 11.81 15.16 -3.26
N GLU A 152 11.42 15.29 -1.98
CA GLU A 152 10.87 16.51 -1.38
C GLU A 152 11.86 17.19 -0.44
N GLY A 153 12.86 16.47 0.08
CA GLY A 153 13.83 16.98 1.04
C GLY A 153 15.00 16.01 1.27
N GLY A 154 15.95 16.41 2.11
CA GLY A 154 17.13 15.62 2.46
C GLY A 154 18.33 15.84 1.53
N LEU A 155 19.35 15.01 1.72
CA LEU A 155 20.63 15.08 1.00
C LEU A 155 20.97 13.69 0.43
N ILE A 156 21.25 13.65 -0.87
CA ILE A 156 21.82 12.47 -1.52
C ILE A 156 23.23 12.84 -2.00
N VAL A 157 24.22 12.01 -1.67
CA VAL A 157 25.62 12.15 -2.13
C VAL A 157 26.01 10.92 -2.91
N VAL A 158 26.47 11.10 -4.16
CA VAL A 158 26.96 10.00 -5.01
C VAL A 158 28.39 10.30 -5.44
N HIS A 159 29.32 9.40 -5.10
CA HIS A 159 30.71 9.55 -5.51
C HIS A 159 31.02 8.96 -6.89
N GLY A 160 30.18 8.03 -7.36
CA GLY A 160 30.28 7.44 -8.69
C GLY A 160 29.38 8.11 -9.72
N ASP A 161 29.26 7.47 -10.87
CA ASP A 161 28.40 7.90 -11.98
C ASP A 161 26.94 7.66 -11.66
N VAL A 162 26.04 8.50 -12.18
CA VAL A 162 24.59 8.31 -12.07
C VAL A 162 23.96 8.00 -13.42
N GLY A 163 22.86 7.23 -13.38
CA GLY A 163 22.09 6.86 -14.56
C GLY A 163 21.21 8.01 -15.10
N PRO A 164 20.42 7.76 -16.16
CA PRO A 164 19.58 8.78 -16.80
C PRO A 164 18.48 9.32 -15.88
N ASP A 165 17.99 10.52 -16.21
CA ASP A 165 16.90 11.25 -15.57
C ASP A 165 17.07 11.48 -14.05
N PRO A 166 18.27 11.89 -13.57
CA PRO A 166 18.45 12.15 -12.15
C PRO A 166 17.56 13.32 -11.69
N GLY A 167 16.97 13.19 -10.51
CA GLY A 167 16.05 14.15 -9.91
C GLY A 167 14.65 14.17 -10.52
N ALA A 168 14.24 13.15 -11.28
CA ALA A 168 12.94 13.13 -11.95
C ALA A 168 11.79 13.45 -10.99
N GLY A 169 11.08 14.58 -11.22
CA GLY A 169 9.94 15.00 -10.41
C GLY A 169 10.29 15.51 -9.00
N MET A 170 11.56 15.72 -8.67
CA MET A 170 11.93 16.27 -7.36
C MET A 170 11.33 17.68 -7.16
N SER A 171 10.94 17.98 -5.93
CA SER A 171 10.38 19.28 -5.52
C SER A 171 11.20 19.97 -4.43
N GLY A 172 12.16 19.25 -3.82
CA GLY A 172 13.06 19.77 -2.79
C GLY A 172 14.27 18.88 -2.59
N GLY A 173 15.08 19.18 -1.58
CA GLY A 173 16.32 18.46 -1.30
C GLY A 173 17.48 18.80 -2.23
N ARG A 174 18.61 18.11 -2.04
CA ARG A 174 19.84 18.27 -2.83
C ARG A 174 20.41 16.91 -3.21
N ILE A 175 20.83 16.76 -4.48
CA ILE A 175 21.59 15.60 -4.95
C ILE A 175 22.96 16.06 -5.38
N VAL A 176 24.00 15.60 -4.72
CA VAL A 176 25.40 15.96 -4.97
C VAL A 176 26.09 14.80 -5.66
N ILE A 177 26.71 15.06 -6.79
CA ILE A 177 27.31 14.04 -7.65
C ILE A 177 28.77 14.41 -7.91
N ASN A 178 29.69 13.52 -7.53
CA ASN A 178 31.11 13.64 -7.79
C ASN A 178 31.52 12.90 -9.08
N GLY A 179 30.72 11.98 -9.56
CA GLY A 179 30.93 11.24 -10.80
C GLY A 179 30.31 11.92 -12.01
N ARG A 180 30.11 11.16 -13.07
CA ARG A 180 29.47 11.61 -14.29
C ARG A 180 27.98 11.77 -14.08
N CYS A 181 27.44 12.97 -14.37
CA CYS A 181 26.03 13.28 -14.32
C CYS A 181 25.51 13.50 -15.76
N PRO A 182 24.55 12.67 -16.24
CA PRO A 182 23.85 12.94 -17.49
C PRO A 182 22.94 14.18 -17.34
N PRO A 183 22.36 14.70 -18.45
CA PRO A 183 21.38 15.77 -18.34
C PRO A 183 20.28 15.40 -17.33
N PRO A 184 19.95 16.30 -16.37
CA PRO A 184 18.93 16.02 -15.38
C PRO A 184 17.53 15.99 -16.00
N ALA A 185 16.57 15.43 -15.24
CA ALA A 185 15.18 15.44 -15.65
C ALA A 185 14.62 16.87 -15.80
N PRO A 186 13.55 17.09 -16.58
CA PRO A 186 12.88 18.38 -16.69
C PRO A 186 12.48 18.93 -15.31
N GLY A 187 12.73 20.24 -15.10
CA GLY A 187 12.44 20.92 -13.81
C GLY A 187 13.54 20.77 -12.75
N VAL A 188 14.71 20.24 -13.13
CA VAL A 188 15.86 20.11 -12.25
C VAL A 188 17.00 20.98 -12.74
N LEU A 189 17.58 21.76 -11.84
CA LEU A 189 18.73 22.60 -12.09
C LEU A 189 20.04 21.88 -11.74
N LEU A 190 20.95 21.78 -12.69
CA LEU A 190 22.32 21.30 -12.47
C LEU A 190 23.25 22.49 -12.34
N ARG A 191 24.00 22.60 -11.24
CA ARG A 191 24.99 23.63 -11.02
C ARG A 191 26.20 23.11 -10.24
N PRO A 192 27.36 23.80 -10.31
CA PRO A 192 28.48 23.55 -9.41
C PRO A 192 28.07 23.82 -7.94
N LEU A 193 28.73 23.16 -7.00
CA LEU A 193 28.63 23.47 -5.57
C LEU A 193 29.40 24.75 -5.25
N GLU A 194 28.89 25.55 -4.32
CA GLU A 194 29.59 26.66 -3.72
C GLU A 194 30.51 26.19 -2.58
N ALA A 195 31.61 26.93 -2.34
CA ALA A 195 32.61 26.53 -1.34
C ALA A 195 32.04 26.38 0.09
N ASP A 196 31.04 27.18 0.43
CA ASP A 196 30.39 27.10 1.76
C ASP A 196 29.40 25.92 1.82
N GLU A 197 28.74 25.55 0.72
CA GLU A 197 27.91 24.34 0.64
C GLU A 197 28.75 23.08 0.78
N VAL A 198 29.93 23.03 0.16
CA VAL A 198 30.87 21.90 0.34
C VAL A 198 31.24 21.73 1.80
N LYS A 199 31.51 22.81 2.53
CA LYS A 199 31.81 22.74 3.97
C LYS A 199 30.61 22.27 4.78
N GLU A 200 29.41 22.81 4.48
CA GLU A 200 28.17 22.44 5.13
C GLU A 200 27.90 20.92 4.94
N ILE A 201 27.95 20.43 3.71
CA ILE A 201 27.73 19.03 3.38
C ILE A 201 28.75 18.13 4.07
N ASN A 202 30.05 18.48 3.96
CA ASN A 202 31.10 17.68 4.58
C ASN A 202 31.03 17.68 6.11
N ALA A 203 30.48 18.71 6.73
CA ALA A 203 30.21 18.73 8.19
C ALA A 203 29.07 17.79 8.62
N THR A 204 28.21 17.36 7.70
CA THR A 204 27.15 16.37 7.98
C THR A 204 27.60 14.93 7.77
N LEU A 205 28.78 14.72 7.19
CA LEU A 205 29.33 13.40 6.87
C LEU A 205 30.41 13.05 7.91
N ASP A 206 30.15 12.09 8.77
CA ASP A 206 31.06 11.67 9.86
C ASP A 206 32.37 11.06 9.34
N ASP A 207 32.35 10.46 8.15
CA ASP A 207 33.51 9.79 7.53
C ASP A 207 34.15 10.72 6.49
N GLU A 208 35.38 11.18 6.78
CA GLU A 208 36.15 12.02 5.87
C GLU A 208 36.37 11.38 4.48
N SER A 209 36.35 10.06 4.38
CA SER A 209 36.47 9.35 3.08
C SER A 209 35.23 9.51 2.19
N LEU A 210 34.14 9.99 2.74
CA LEU A 210 32.87 10.28 2.05
C LEU A 210 32.66 11.78 1.78
N HIS A 211 33.64 12.63 2.12
CA HIS A 211 33.57 14.06 1.83
C HIS A 211 33.53 14.35 0.33
N VAL A 212 32.71 15.32 -0.05
CA VAL A 212 32.58 15.75 -1.44
C VAL A 212 33.66 16.74 -1.80
N PRO A 213 34.27 16.65 -2.99
CA PRO A 213 35.25 17.64 -3.47
C PRO A 213 34.55 18.90 -3.96
N SER A 214 35.35 19.97 -4.15
CA SER A 214 34.84 21.28 -4.55
C SER A 214 34.37 21.37 -6.01
N ASP A 215 34.66 20.38 -6.82
CA ASP A 215 34.27 20.27 -8.23
C ASP A 215 33.03 19.39 -8.45
N ALA A 216 32.44 18.87 -7.38
CA ALA A 216 31.18 18.13 -7.45
C ALA A 216 30.04 19.04 -7.93
N VAL A 217 29.04 18.42 -8.56
CA VAL A 217 27.85 19.12 -9.04
C VAL A 217 26.64 18.86 -8.14
N CYS A 218 25.72 19.81 -8.11
CA CYS A 218 24.50 19.74 -7.34
C CYS A 218 23.27 19.80 -8.25
N LEU A 219 22.33 18.90 -8.01
CA LEU A 219 20.99 18.95 -8.57
C LEU A 219 20.02 19.48 -7.52
N MET A 220 19.16 20.40 -7.92
CA MET A 220 18.11 20.99 -7.09
C MET A 220 16.83 21.13 -7.91
N ALA A 221 15.69 21.09 -7.25
CA ALA A 221 14.44 21.44 -7.91
C ALA A 221 14.52 22.88 -8.42
N GLN A 222 14.14 23.10 -9.66
CA GLN A 222 13.97 24.44 -10.20
C GLN A 222 12.75 25.07 -9.54
N GLU A 223 12.88 26.29 -9.01
CA GLU A 223 11.72 27.05 -8.56
C GLU A 223 10.70 27.12 -9.71
N LYS A 224 9.50 26.58 -9.46
CA LYS A 224 8.40 26.77 -10.40
C LYS A 224 8.14 28.27 -10.45
N LEU A 225 8.51 28.90 -11.56
CA LEU A 225 8.04 30.25 -11.84
C LEU A 225 6.50 30.17 -11.83
N HIS A 226 5.89 30.62 -10.74
CA HIS A 226 4.48 30.92 -10.73
C HIS A 226 4.30 32.11 -11.68
N PHE A 227 4.07 31.81 -12.94
CA PHE A 227 3.43 32.77 -13.80
C PHE A 227 2.03 32.96 -13.23
N GLU A 228 1.81 34.04 -12.49
CA GLU A 228 0.45 34.57 -12.33
C GLU A 228 -0.03 34.89 -13.75
N HIS A 229 -0.71 33.94 -14.34
CA HIS A 229 -1.40 34.15 -15.61
C HIS A 229 -2.60 35.02 -15.28
N GLY A 230 -2.38 36.35 -15.27
CA GLY A 230 -3.47 37.29 -15.18
C GLY A 230 -4.49 36.99 -16.27
N GLY A 231 -5.59 36.34 -15.91
CA GLY A 231 -6.75 36.15 -16.75
C GLY A 231 -6.62 35.20 -17.96
N PHE A 232 -5.50 34.56 -18.19
CA PHE A 232 -5.43 33.48 -19.15
C PHE A 232 -5.91 32.20 -18.45
N VAL A 233 -7.14 31.83 -18.72
CA VAL A 233 -7.52 30.42 -18.69
C VAL A 233 -6.48 29.74 -19.56
N VAL A 234 -5.58 28.95 -18.96
CA VAL A 234 -4.75 28.02 -19.72
C VAL A 234 -5.74 27.24 -20.54
N SER A 235 -5.77 27.56 -21.82
CA SER A 235 -6.73 26.92 -22.70
C SER A 235 -6.45 25.44 -22.59
N SER A 236 -7.49 24.71 -22.45
CA SER A 236 -7.63 23.28 -22.58
C SER A 236 -6.99 22.65 -23.84
N GLY A 237 -5.89 23.18 -24.33
CA GLY A 237 -5.06 22.55 -25.32
C GLY A 237 -4.23 21.39 -24.79
N ASP A 238 -4.47 21.03 -23.54
CA ASP A 238 -3.83 19.91 -22.89
C ASP A 238 -4.49 18.60 -23.34
N LEU A 239 -3.73 17.78 -24.04
CA LEU A 239 -4.15 16.45 -24.48
C LEU A 239 -4.43 15.47 -23.31
N SER A 240 -4.06 15.82 -22.08
CA SER A 240 -4.37 15.02 -20.88
C SER A 240 -5.87 14.88 -20.64
N GLN A 241 -6.68 15.79 -21.20
CA GLN A 241 -8.14 15.70 -21.13
C GLN A 241 -8.76 14.81 -22.23
N ILE A 242 -7.96 14.41 -23.21
CA ILE A 242 -8.40 13.50 -24.25
C ILE A 242 -8.16 12.06 -23.78
N GLY A 243 -9.18 11.33 -23.53
CA GLY A 243 -9.10 9.94 -23.07
C GLY A 243 -9.59 9.70 -21.65
N LEU A 244 -9.84 10.74 -20.89
CA LEU A 244 -10.53 10.64 -19.61
C LEU A 244 -12.05 10.55 -19.84
N ILE A 245 -12.43 9.48 -20.54
CA ILE A 245 -13.83 9.20 -20.90
C ILE A 245 -14.71 9.12 -19.67
N ASN A 246 -14.12 8.89 -18.52
CA ASN A 246 -14.78 8.36 -17.34
C ASN A 246 -15.40 9.42 -16.47
N GLU A 247 -14.73 10.55 -16.32
CA GLU A 247 -15.21 11.63 -15.46
C GLU A 247 -16.20 12.56 -16.17
N GLU A 248 -16.15 12.58 -17.51
CA GLU A 248 -17.00 13.45 -18.33
C GLU A 248 -18.33 12.83 -18.76
N ASN A 249 -18.57 11.55 -18.43
CA ASN A 249 -19.84 10.86 -18.71
C ASN A 249 -20.58 10.42 -17.44
N PRO A 250 -20.87 11.31 -16.49
CA PRO A 250 -21.65 10.97 -15.31
C PRO A 250 -23.01 10.31 -15.62
N PRO A 251 -23.71 10.64 -16.74
CA PRO A 251 -24.99 9.98 -17.07
C PRO A 251 -24.85 8.48 -17.34
N LEU A 252 -23.73 8.00 -17.90
CA LEU A 252 -23.54 6.58 -18.17
C LEU A 252 -23.33 5.77 -16.88
N ARG A 253 -22.73 6.34 -15.87
CA ARG A 253 -22.57 5.69 -14.54
C ARG A 253 -23.90 5.50 -13.84
N THR A 254 -24.83 6.45 -14.00
CA THR A 254 -26.13 6.44 -13.32
C THR A 254 -27.00 5.26 -13.74
N TYR A 255 -26.83 4.76 -14.96
CA TYR A 255 -27.62 3.65 -15.50
C TYR A 255 -27.00 2.27 -15.28
N GLN A 256 -25.78 2.20 -14.75
CA GLN A 256 -25.00 0.95 -14.66
C GLN A 256 -24.57 0.64 -13.21
N THR A 257 -25.19 1.28 -12.25
CA THR A 257 -24.98 1.04 -10.81
C THR A 257 -25.65 -0.26 -10.35
N VAL A 258 -25.36 -0.70 -9.15
CA VAL A 258 -26.02 -1.87 -8.55
C VAL A 258 -27.51 -1.63 -8.27
N ASP A 259 -27.97 -0.38 -8.22
CA ASP A 259 -29.38 -0.03 -8.08
C ASP A 259 -30.27 -0.51 -9.24
N THR A 260 -29.68 -0.71 -10.42
CA THR A 260 -30.35 -1.27 -11.59
C THR A 260 -30.37 -2.80 -11.61
N VAL A 261 -29.95 -3.44 -10.54
CA VAL A 261 -29.94 -4.89 -10.35
C VAL A 261 -30.95 -5.29 -9.28
N ALA A 262 -31.87 -6.18 -9.61
CA ALA A 262 -32.87 -6.69 -8.67
C ALA A 262 -32.49 -8.05 -8.12
N LEU A 263 -32.83 -8.27 -6.85
CA LEU A 263 -32.76 -9.57 -6.19
C LEU A 263 -34.06 -10.35 -6.43
N ILE A 264 -33.94 -11.61 -6.80
CA ILE A 264 -35.07 -12.54 -6.90
C ILE A 264 -34.78 -13.81 -6.11
N GLY A 265 -35.84 -14.41 -5.57
CA GLY A 265 -35.74 -15.66 -4.81
C GLY A 265 -37.08 -16.39 -4.70
N THR A 266 -37.11 -17.36 -3.83
CA THR A 266 -38.34 -18.13 -3.49
C THR A 266 -39.23 -17.32 -2.53
N ARG A 267 -40.51 -17.67 -2.47
CA ARG A 267 -41.47 -17.04 -1.54
C ARG A 267 -41.50 -17.68 -0.17
N ASP A 268 -40.58 -18.58 0.14
CA ASP A 268 -40.57 -19.30 1.41
C ASP A 268 -40.19 -18.36 2.56
N GLU A 269 -40.98 -18.42 3.63
CA GLU A 269 -40.68 -17.64 4.84
C GLU A 269 -39.47 -18.23 5.57
N VAL A 270 -38.48 -17.43 5.82
CA VAL A 270 -37.28 -17.78 6.61
C VAL A 270 -37.41 -17.22 8.03
N LYS A 271 -37.38 -18.11 9.03
CA LYS A 271 -37.59 -17.75 10.43
C LYS A 271 -36.34 -17.28 11.17
N SER A 272 -35.16 -17.67 10.71
CA SER A 272 -33.88 -17.24 11.33
C SER A 272 -32.86 -16.89 10.27
N LEU A 273 -32.04 -15.88 10.56
CA LEU A 273 -30.94 -15.42 9.71
C LEU A 273 -29.65 -15.51 10.49
N ALA A 274 -28.62 -16.13 9.89
CA ALA A 274 -27.26 -16.03 10.37
C ALA A 274 -26.61 -14.84 9.65
N LEU A 275 -26.27 -13.81 10.38
CA LEU A 275 -25.65 -12.59 9.84
C LEU A 275 -24.33 -12.31 10.52
N PRO A 276 -23.19 -12.65 9.94
CA PRO A 276 -22.10 -11.71 9.90
C PRO A 276 -22.30 -10.77 8.70
N VAL A 277 -22.25 -9.46 8.90
CA VAL A 277 -22.22 -8.51 7.80
C VAL A 277 -20.75 -8.28 7.44
N PRO A 278 -20.29 -8.72 6.27
CA PRO A 278 -18.90 -8.54 5.85
C PRO A 278 -18.71 -7.12 5.27
N LEU A 279 -18.83 -6.14 6.15
CA LEU A 279 -18.74 -4.72 5.83
C LEU A 279 -17.66 -4.04 6.68
N LEU A 280 -16.72 -3.35 6.01
CA LEU A 280 -15.77 -2.43 6.60
C LEU A 280 -16.18 -0.98 6.29
N ALA A 281 -16.26 -0.15 7.32
CA ALA A 281 -16.40 1.29 7.11
C ALA A 281 -15.03 1.88 6.69
N ASN A 282 -14.96 2.46 5.51
CA ASN A 282 -13.79 3.24 5.09
C ASN A 282 -13.92 4.65 5.65
N LEU A 283 -13.07 5.01 6.62
CA LEU A 283 -13.12 6.31 7.28
C LEU A 283 -12.26 7.31 6.53
N VAL A 284 -12.90 8.38 6.10
CA VAL A 284 -12.20 9.54 5.54
C VAL A 284 -11.46 10.27 6.66
N SER A 285 -10.33 10.89 6.32
CA SER A 285 -9.50 11.66 7.26
C SER A 285 -10.34 12.60 8.16
N GLY A 286 -10.16 12.46 9.46
CA GLY A 286 -10.91 13.21 10.48
C GLY A 286 -12.17 12.53 11.02
N SER A 287 -12.57 11.37 10.46
CA SER A 287 -13.63 10.53 11.02
C SER A 287 -13.09 9.62 12.12
N THR A 288 -13.90 9.32 13.12
CA THR A 288 -13.52 8.38 14.18
C THR A 288 -14.66 7.45 14.55
N MET A 289 -14.35 6.18 14.79
CA MET A 289 -15.26 5.21 15.41
C MET A 289 -14.93 4.98 16.90
N SER A 290 -14.05 5.76 17.48
CA SER A 290 -13.74 5.65 18.90
C SER A 290 -14.88 6.22 19.75
N PRO A 291 -15.50 5.42 20.65
CA PRO A 291 -16.52 5.93 21.55
C PRO A 291 -15.91 6.89 22.56
N ASP A 292 -16.59 7.99 22.80
CA ASP A 292 -16.25 8.92 23.88
C ASP A 292 -17.01 8.59 25.17
N GLY A 293 -16.73 9.33 26.26
CA GLY A 293 -17.37 9.10 27.55
C GLY A 293 -18.89 9.40 27.60
N ASN A 294 -19.45 10.00 26.53
CA ASN A 294 -20.87 10.32 26.42
C ASN A 294 -21.61 9.38 25.45
N THR A 295 -20.88 8.54 24.72
CA THR A 295 -21.46 7.60 23.74
C THR A 295 -22.36 6.57 24.45
N PRO A 296 -23.62 6.37 24.02
CA PRO A 296 -24.51 5.35 24.56
C PRO A 296 -23.92 3.95 24.53
N ALA A 297 -24.26 3.11 25.52
CA ALA A 297 -23.64 1.79 25.69
C ALA A 297 -23.93 0.81 24.52
N ASP A 298 -25.11 0.91 23.89
CA ASP A 298 -25.48 0.13 22.71
C ASP A 298 -24.67 0.56 21.49
N VAL A 299 -24.51 1.86 21.27
CA VAL A 299 -23.66 2.44 20.21
C VAL A 299 -22.20 2.04 20.43
N THR A 300 -21.68 2.20 21.64
CA THR A 300 -20.34 1.74 22.02
C THR A 300 -20.12 0.26 21.68
N SER A 301 -21.12 -0.58 21.95
CA SER A 301 -21.06 -2.00 21.62
C SER A 301 -20.99 -2.27 20.11
N ILE A 302 -21.66 -1.47 19.30
CA ILE A 302 -21.59 -1.56 17.82
C ILE A 302 -20.19 -1.13 17.35
N LEU A 303 -19.75 0.05 17.74
CA LEU A 303 -18.44 0.59 17.35
C LEU A 303 -17.28 -0.35 17.71
N ASN A 304 -17.30 -0.94 18.90
CA ASN A 304 -16.23 -1.85 19.34
C ASN A 304 -16.20 -3.18 18.58
N ARG A 305 -17.27 -3.58 17.91
CA ARG A 305 -17.34 -4.84 17.17
C ARG A 305 -17.07 -4.70 15.68
N HIS A 306 -17.35 -3.53 15.10
CA HIS A 306 -17.18 -3.31 13.67
C HIS A 306 -15.80 -2.73 13.37
N PRO A 307 -14.99 -3.44 12.55
CA PRO A 307 -13.72 -2.91 12.07
C PRO A 307 -13.96 -1.79 11.05
N ALA A 308 -13.02 -0.87 10.99
CA ALA A 308 -12.94 0.15 9.96
C ALA A 308 -11.63 0.03 9.16
N LEU A 309 -11.61 0.54 7.95
CA LEU A 309 -10.41 0.76 7.17
C LEU A 309 -9.97 2.20 7.45
N VAL A 310 -8.78 2.39 8.01
CA VAL A 310 -8.30 3.69 8.50
C VAL A 310 -6.86 3.96 8.06
N GLU A 311 -6.54 5.21 7.76
CA GLU A 311 -5.18 5.64 7.39
C GLU A 311 -4.32 5.99 8.61
N ALA A 312 -4.94 6.33 9.73
CA ALA A 312 -4.25 6.82 10.93
C ALA A 312 -4.91 6.29 12.21
N GLU A 313 -4.14 6.19 13.29
CA GLU A 313 -4.58 5.87 14.65
C GLU A 313 -5.59 4.71 14.73
N PRO A 314 -5.25 3.51 14.23
CA PRO A 314 -6.15 2.36 14.20
C PRO A 314 -6.47 1.86 15.61
N ARG A 315 -7.71 1.43 15.82
CA ARG A 315 -8.09 0.63 17.00
C ARG A 315 -7.66 -0.83 16.79
N ALA A 316 -7.63 -1.61 17.86
CA ALA A 316 -7.24 -3.03 17.83
C ALA A 316 -8.15 -3.94 16.94
N VAL A 317 -9.27 -3.42 16.46
CA VAL A 317 -10.19 -4.10 15.52
C VAL A 317 -10.08 -3.56 14.10
N ASP A 318 -9.43 -2.42 13.90
CA ASP A 318 -9.37 -1.74 12.61
C ASP A 318 -8.28 -2.31 11.70
N VAL A 319 -8.47 -2.13 10.41
CA VAL A 319 -7.49 -2.45 9.36
C VAL A 319 -6.80 -1.15 8.96
N MET A 320 -5.49 -1.07 9.19
CA MET A 320 -4.70 0.09 8.79
C MET A 320 -4.46 0.06 7.28
N LEU A 321 -4.91 1.09 6.56
CA LEU A 321 -4.60 1.29 5.15
C LEU A 321 -3.19 1.87 5.02
N ILE A 322 -2.32 1.20 4.29
CA ILE A 322 -0.93 1.57 4.08
C ILE A 322 -0.72 1.98 2.62
N GLY A 323 -0.36 3.23 2.44
CA GLY A 323 0.02 3.84 1.16
C GLY A 323 1.30 4.66 1.31
N GLN A 324 1.68 5.40 0.27
CA GLN A 324 2.87 6.26 0.32
C GLN A 324 2.75 7.38 1.36
N SER A 325 1.54 7.89 1.59
CA SER A 325 1.27 9.02 2.48
C SER A 325 1.65 8.76 3.94
N ASN A 326 1.33 7.55 4.43
CA ASN A 326 1.48 7.16 5.84
C ASN A 326 2.52 6.05 6.09
N LEU A 327 3.37 5.77 5.10
CA LEU A 327 4.41 4.74 5.23
C LEU A 327 5.38 5.01 6.40
N LEU A 328 5.60 6.26 6.74
CA LEU A 328 6.43 6.68 7.88
C LEU A 328 5.79 6.35 9.25
N ASP A 329 4.48 6.26 9.30
CA ASP A 329 3.73 6.05 10.55
C ASP A 329 3.52 4.55 10.87
N VAL A 330 3.93 3.66 9.96
CA VAL A 330 3.77 2.21 10.08
C VAL A 330 4.31 1.68 11.41
N ALA A 331 5.52 2.09 11.79
CA ALA A 331 6.13 1.59 13.05
C ALA A 331 5.39 2.06 14.30
N SER A 332 4.70 3.20 14.23
CA SER A 332 3.97 3.78 15.36
C SER A 332 2.55 3.23 15.49
N TRP A 333 1.86 3.01 14.37
CA TRP A 333 0.42 2.69 14.39
C TRP A 333 0.10 1.22 14.11
N LEU A 334 0.90 0.56 13.27
CA LEU A 334 0.62 -0.82 12.87
C LEU A 334 0.61 -1.83 14.05
N PRO A 335 1.42 -1.67 15.11
CA PRO A 335 1.38 -2.57 16.28
C PRO A 335 0.03 -2.61 16.99
N ASP A 336 -0.74 -1.53 16.93
CA ASP A 336 -2.05 -1.40 17.60
C ASP A 336 -3.23 -1.80 16.69
N ALA A 337 -2.99 -1.99 15.39
CA ALA A 337 -4.01 -2.34 14.41
C ALA A 337 -4.45 -3.81 14.51
N GLY A 338 -5.72 -4.07 14.23
CA GLY A 338 -6.29 -5.41 14.10
C GLY A 338 -5.97 -6.11 12.77
N GLY A 339 -5.46 -5.37 11.79
CA GLY A 339 -5.05 -5.84 10.48
C GLY A 339 -4.39 -4.77 9.66
N PHE A 340 -3.92 -5.09 8.46
CA PHE A 340 -3.43 -4.06 7.54
C PHE A 340 -3.81 -4.34 6.08
N ALA A 341 -3.98 -3.26 5.34
CA ALA A 341 -4.26 -3.26 3.92
C ALA A 341 -3.15 -2.48 3.19
N VAL A 342 -2.59 -3.06 2.15
CA VAL A 342 -1.56 -2.41 1.32
C VAL A 342 -2.18 -1.94 0.02
N ASP A 343 -2.13 -0.63 -0.24
CA ASP A 343 -2.57 -0.06 -1.51
C ASP A 343 -1.45 -0.13 -2.55
N LEU A 344 -1.59 -1.05 -3.48
CA LEU A 344 -0.58 -1.29 -4.52
C LEU A 344 -0.55 -0.21 -5.61
N ASP A 345 -1.59 0.62 -5.71
CA ASP A 345 -1.62 1.72 -6.68
C ASP A 345 -0.93 2.99 -6.14
N GLU A 346 -0.81 3.11 -4.81
CA GLU A 346 -0.09 4.21 -4.16
C GLU A 346 1.40 3.95 -3.94
N LEU A 347 1.84 2.72 -4.09
CA LEU A 347 3.24 2.33 -3.91
C LEU A 347 3.93 2.09 -5.26
N PRO A 348 5.27 2.17 -5.32
CA PRO A 348 5.99 1.82 -6.52
C PRO A 348 5.67 0.40 -7.02
N PRO A 349 5.68 0.18 -8.34
CA PRO A 349 5.47 -1.16 -8.89
C PRO A 349 6.52 -2.14 -8.33
N MET A 350 6.06 -3.23 -7.75
CA MET A 350 6.89 -4.25 -7.12
C MET A 350 6.77 -5.59 -7.85
N ASN A 351 7.89 -6.29 -7.98
CA ASN A 351 7.89 -7.70 -8.35
C ASN A 351 7.48 -8.59 -7.15
N ALA A 352 7.38 -9.90 -7.35
CA ALA A 352 6.93 -10.82 -6.31
C ALA A 352 7.85 -10.83 -5.08
N GLU A 353 9.16 -10.83 -5.26
CA GLU A 353 10.15 -10.82 -4.17
C GLU A 353 10.07 -9.53 -3.34
N GLN A 354 9.93 -8.38 -4.01
CA GLN A 354 9.80 -7.08 -3.36
C GLN A 354 8.50 -6.97 -2.56
N LEU A 355 7.40 -7.49 -3.09
CA LEU A 355 6.12 -7.51 -2.35
C LEU A 355 6.19 -8.47 -1.15
N ASP A 356 6.79 -9.65 -1.30
CA ASP A 356 7.05 -10.54 -0.16
C ASP A 356 7.90 -9.86 0.92
N GLY A 357 8.92 -9.10 0.52
CA GLY A 357 9.74 -8.32 1.44
C GLY A 357 8.95 -7.29 2.24
N LEU A 358 8.07 -6.53 1.57
CA LEU A 358 7.16 -5.59 2.23
C LEU A 358 6.23 -6.32 3.21
N LEU A 359 5.60 -7.40 2.76
CA LEU A 359 4.67 -8.16 3.60
C LEU A 359 5.36 -8.78 4.82
N VAL A 360 6.60 -9.26 4.67
CA VAL A 360 7.42 -9.74 5.80
C VAL A 360 7.73 -8.62 6.78
N ALA A 361 8.14 -7.45 6.28
CA ALA A 361 8.43 -6.29 7.12
C ALA A 361 7.19 -5.84 7.90
N LEU A 362 6.04 -5.69 7.22
CA LEU A 362 4.78 -5.28 7.85
C LEU A 362 4.28 -6.31 8.87
N ARG A 363 4.27 -7.61 8.52
CA ARG A 363 3.89 -8.68 9.46
C ARG A 363 4.80 -8.75 10.69
N SER A 364 6.06 -8.35 10.54
CA SER A 364 7.01 -8.33 11.67
C SER A 364 6.82 -7.12 12.60
N VAL A 365 6.22 -6.03 12.11
CA VAL A 365 5.84 -4.85 12.90
C VAL A 365 4.46 -5.02 13.53
N ALA A 366 3.51 -5.59 12.80
CA ALA A 366 2.15 -5.84 13.25
C ALA A 366 2.11 -6.80 14.46
N SER A 367 1.00 -6.78 15.18
CA SER A 367 0.70 -7.83 16.15
C SER A 367 0.56 -9.19 15.48
N THR A 368 0.72 -10.29 16.22
CA THR A 368 0.80 -11.65 15.67
C THR A 368 -0.50 -12.07 14.98
N ASN A 369 -0.41 -12.65 13.78
CA ASN A 369 -1.52 -13.27 13.03
C ASN A 369 -2.68 -12.32 12.67
N VAL A 370 -2.37 -11.07 12.34
CA VAL A 370 -3.38 -10.14 11.83
C VAL A 370 -3.70 -10.38 10.34
N PRO A 371 -4.94 -10.16 9.90
CA PRO A 371 -5.33 -10.28 8.50
C PRO A 371 -4.60 -9.27 7.62
N VAL A 372 -4.30 -9.71 6.40
CA VAL A 372 -3.60 -8.94 5.38
C VAL A 372 -4.49 -8.75 4.17
N VAL A 373 -4.65 -7.51 3.73
CA VAL A 373 -5.42 -7.12 2.57
C VAL A 373 -4.50 -6.51 1.51
N LEU A 374 -4.65 -6.90 0.25
CA LEU A 374 -4.06 -6.18 -0.88
C LEU A 374 -5.17 -5.40 -1.60
N ILE A 375 -4.93 -4.12 -1.88
CA ILE A 375 -5.86 -3.24 -2.60
C ILE A 375 -5.25 -2.86 -3.94
N GLN A 376 -6.05 -2.92 -5.01
CA GLN A 376 -5.68 -2.44 -6.34
C GLN A 376 -6.94 -2.09 -7.14
N GLY A 377 -6.82 -1.22 -8.16
CA GLY A 377 -7.92 -0.85 -9.03
C GLY A 377 -8.57 -2.04 -9.74
N ILE A 378 -9.89 -1.97 -9.91
CA ILE A 378 -10.71 -3.02 -10.54
C ILE A 378 -10.26 -3.39 -11.96
N SER A 379 -9.70 -2.44 -12.69
CA SER A 379 -9.14 -2.69 -14.02
C SER A 379 -8.00 -3.72 -14.02
N ARG A 380 -7.35 -3.92 -12.86
CA ARG A 380 -6.25 -4.87 -12.65
C ARG A 380 -6.65 -6.10 -11.82
N ILE A 381 -7.93 -6.40 -11.71
CA ILE A 381 -8.48 -7.45 -10.84
C ILE A 381 -7.83 -8.83 -11.05
N GLN A 382 -7.49 -9.18 -12.29
CA GLN A 382 -6.82 -10.46 -12.61
C GLN A 382 -5.44 -10.53 -11.95
N ALA A 383 -4.65 -9.45 -12.08
CA ALA A 383 -3.33 -9.36 -11.48
C ALA A 383 -3.41 -9.33 -9.94
N LEU A 384 -4.38 -8.60 -9.39
CA LEU A 384 -4.62 -8.52 -7.95
C LEU A 384 -4.92 -9.91 -7.36
N HIS A 385 -5.90 -10.62 -7.92
CA HIS A 385 -6.29 -11.94 -7.42
C HIS A 385 -5.15 -12.96 -7.56
N ALA A 386 -4.43 -12.94 -8.70
CA ALA A 386 -3.27 -13.81 -8.90
C ALA A 386 -2.16 -13.54 -7.87
N ARG A 387 -1.85 -12.26 -7.60
CA ARG A 387 -0.87 -11.85 -6.57
C ARG A 387 -1.32 -12.26 -5.19
N ALA A 388 -2.57 -11.96 -4.83
CA ALA A 388 -3.11 -12.29 -3.52
C ALA A 388 -3.07 -13.81 -3.23
N ALA A 389 -3.42 -14.62 -4.20
CA ALA A 389 -3.33 -16.08 -4.11
C ALA A 389 -1.87 -16.56 -3.98
N TYR A 390 -0.95 -15.96 -4.75
CA TYR A 390 0.47 -16.32 -4.73
C TYR A 390 1.12 -15.99 -3.38
N HIS A 391 0.86 -14.80 -2.82
CA HIS A 391 1.44 -14.34 -1.55
C HIS A 391 0.67 -14.86 -0.32
N GLY A 392 -0.46 -15.56 -0.51
CA GLY A 392 -1.27 -16.13 0.57
C GLY A 392 -1.81 -15.06 1.52
N VAL A 393 -2.33 -13.96 0.98
CA VAL A 393 -2.99 -12.91 1.77
C VAL A 393 -4.46 -13.25 2.01
N ASP A 394 -5.06 -12.65 3.04
CA ASP A 394 -6.40 -13.01 3.47
C ASP A 394 -7.47 -12.42 2.56
N VAL A 395 -7.26 -11.19 2.04
CA VAL A 395 -8.25 -10.50 1.19
C VAL A 395 -7.56 -9.84 0.00
N ALA A 396 -8.13 -10.03 -1.18
CA ALA A 396 -7.83 -9.29 -2.40
C ALA A 396 -8.97 -8.30 -2.67
N MET A 397 -8.77 -7.01 -2.40
CA MET A 397 -9.80 -5.98 -2.43
C MET A 397 -9.63 -5.09 -3.67
N ALA A 398 -10.58 -5.16 -4.58
CA ALA A 398 -10.57 -4.32 -5.78
C ALA A 398 -11.22 -2.96 -5.49
N ARG A 399 -10.60 -1.85 -5.92
CA ARG A 399 -11.18 -0.51 -5.85
C ARG A 399 -11.93 -0.21 -7.15
N ILE A 400 -13.21 0.17 -7.05
CA ILE A 400 -14.02 0.55 -8.22
C ILE A 400 -13.53 1.85 -8.83
N GLU A 401 -13.29 2.86 -8.01
CA GLU A 401 -12.83 4.18 -8.44
C GLU A 401 -11.33 4.18 -8.72
N ASP A 402 -10.93 3.60 -9.84
CA ASP A 402 -9.53 3.49 -10.27
C ASP A 402 -9.21 4.36 -11.50
N GLY A 403 -10.11 5.28 -11.87
CA GLY A 403 -9.98 6.11 -13.07
C GLY A 403 -10.26 5.38 -14.39
N SER A 404 -10.58 4.08 -14.37
CA SER A 404 -10.91 3.31 -15.58
C SER A 404 -12.31 3.60 -16.14
N GLY A 405 -13.21 4.19 -15.33
CA GLY A 405 -14.59 4.46 -15.65
C GLY A 405 -15.48 3.23 -15.70
N LEU A 406 -15.02 2.11 -15.19
CA LEU A 406 -15.86 0.94 -15.01
C LEU A 406 -16.94 1.23 -13.96
N SER A 407 -18.19 0.98 -14.32
CA SER A 407 -19.30 1.04 -13.37
C SER A 407 -19.33 -0.20 -12.47
N GLU A 408 -20.01 -0.11 -11.34
CA GLU A 408 -20.21 -1.20 -10.40
C GLU A 408 -20.85 -2.43 -11.09
N ALA A 409 -21.86 -2.19 -11.93
CA ALA A 409 -22.52 -3.26 -12.68
C ALA A 409 -21.58 -3.97 -13.66
N ALA A 410 -20.65 -3.24 -14.29
CA ALA A 410 -19.61 -3.83 -15.16
C ALA A 410 -18.54 -4.59 -14.38
N ALA A 411 -18.27 -4.18 -13.14
CA ALA A 411 -17.33 -4.85 -12.24
C ALA A 411 -17.80 -6.25 -11.81
N LEU A 412 -19.13 -6.46 -11.65
CA LEU A 412 -19.70 -7.72 -11.17
C LEU A 412 -19.21 -8.98 -11.92
N PRO A 413 -19.26 -9.04 -13.27
CA PRO A 413 -18.76 -10.20 -13.99
C PRO A 413 -17.24 -10.34 -13.95
N MET A 414 -16.51 -9.23 -13.80
CA MET A 414 -15.05 -9.25 -13.69
C MET A 414 -14.63 -9.88 -12.36
N MET A 415 -15.25 -9.48 -11.25
CA MET A 415 -15.03 -10.05 -9.92
C MET A 415 -15.28 -11.56 -9.91
N GLY A 416 -16.47 -11.99 -10.30
CA GLY A 416 -16.85 -13.40 -10.27
C GLY A 416 -15.97 -14.29 -11.16
N ARG A 417 -15.56 -13.78 -12.33
CA ARG A 417 -14.66 -14.51 -13.24
C ARG A 417 -13.27 -14.64 -12.66
N SER A 418 -12.68 -13.53 -12.23
CA SER A 418 -11.34 -13.49 -11.68
C SER A 418 -11.21 -14.30 -10.39
N LYS A 419 -12.22 -14.22 -9.49
CA LYS A 419 -12.29 -15.06 -8.29
C LYS A 419 -12.26 -16.55 -8.64
N LYS A 420 -13.08 -16.97 -9.60
CA LYS A 420 -13.13 -18.37 -10.03
C LYS A 420 -11.81 -18.83 -10.63
N GLU A 421 -11.11 -17.96 -11.36
CA GLU A 421 -9.86 -18.29 -12.05
C GLU A 421 -8.67 -18.38 -11.09
N HIS A 422 -8.57 -17.45 -10.12
CA HIS A 422 -7.37 -17.30 -9.30
C HIS A 422 -7.54 -17.65 -7.83
N LEU A 423 -8.73 -17.44 -7.25
CA LEU A 423 -8.95 -17.64 -5.81
C LEU A 423 -9.64 -18.96 -5.45
N GLN A 424 -10.13 -19.71 -6.46
CA GLN A 424 -10.79 -20.98 -6.19
C GLN A 424 -9.81 -21.99 -5.58
N GLY A 425 -10.11 -22.48 -4.37
CA GLY A 425 -9.28 -23.42 -3.63
C GLY A 425 -8.19 -22.77 -2.78
N THR A 426 -8.13 -21.44 -2.74
CA THR A 426 -7.31 -20.68 -1.78
C THR A 426 -8.13 -20.26 -0.57
N MET A 427 -7.48 -19.74 0.47
CA MET A 427 -8.14 -19.13 1.62
C MET A 427 -8.42 -17.63 1.42
N THR A 428 -7.92 -17.05 0.32
CA THR A 428 -8.06 -15.62 0.03
C THR A 428 -9.49 -15.27 -0.35
N GLN A 429 -10.05 -14.27 0.30
CA GLN A 429 -11.37 -13.71 0.04
C GLN A 429 -11.30 -12.62 -1.05
N ALA A 430 -12.38 -12.50 -1.82
CA ALA A 430 -12.54 -11.43 -2.80
C ALA A 430 -13.25 -10.23 -2.17
N GLY A 431 -12.54 -9.11 -2.04
CA GLY A 431 -13.06 -7.85 -1.50
C GLY A 431 -13.39 -6.83 -2.59
N LEU A 432 -14.24 -5.87 -2.26
CA LEU A 432 -14.55 -4.71 -3.10
C LEU A 432 -14.58 -3.44 -2.26
N LEU A 433 -13.86 -2.41 -2.69
CA LEU A 433 -13.85 -1.08 -2.10
C LEU A 433 -14.69 -0.13 -2.96
N LEU A 434 -15.70 0.49 -2.32
CA LEU A 434 -16.63 1.42 -2.94
C LEU A 434 -16.35 2.85 -2.48
N GLY A 435 -16.47 3.81 -3.38
CA GLY A 435 -16.39 5.24 -3.08
C GLY A 435 -17.66 5.87 -2.51
N PHE A 436 -18.71 5.07 -2.26
CA PHE A 436 -19.99 5.51 -1.69
C PHE A 436 -20.42 4.60 -0.53
N ALA A 437 -21.37 5.07 0.28
CA ALA A 437 -21.94 4.30 1.39
C ALA A 437 -22.92 3.25 0.86
N ALA A 438 -22.64 1.97 1.14
CA ALA A 438 -23.46 0.85 0.67
C ALA A 438 -24.74 0.69 1.51
N SER A 439 -25.84 0.34 0.84
CA SER A 439 -27.09 -0.15 1.44
C SER A 439 -27.06 -1.67 1.63
N GLY A 440 -28.02 -2.22 2.35
CA GLY A 440 -28.19 -3.68 2.45
C GLY A 440 -28.53 -4.35 1.11
N HIS A 441 -29.20 -3.62 0.20
CA HIS A 441 -29.43 -4.07 -1.17
C HIS A 441 -28.11 -4.19 -1.95
N ASP A 442 -27.25 -3.16 -1.89
CA ASP A 442 -25.95 -3.17 -2.57
C ASP A 442 -25.09 -4.33 -2.09
N LEU A 443 -25.00 -4.54 -0.77
CA LEU A 443 -24.30 -5.67 -0.19
C LEU A 443 -24.84 -7.02 -0.72
N ALA A 444 -26.16 -7.19 -0.75
CA ALA A 444 -26.76 -8.44 -1.25
C ALA A 444 -26.44 -8.69 -2.73
N VAL A 445 -26.46 -7.65 -3.57
CA VAL A 445 -26.10 -7.72 -5.00
C VAL A 445 -24.63 -8.08 -5.18
N LEU A 446 -23.73 -7.39 -4.46
CA LEU A 446 -22.29 -7.62 -4.55
C LEU A 446 -21.91 -9.03 -4.09
N MET A 447 -22.45 -9.49 -2.96
CA MET A 447 -22.22 -10.84 -2.44
C MET A 447 -22.77 -11.92 -3.38
N ALA A 448 -23.96 -11.71 -3.96
CA ALA A 448 -24.51 -12.60 -4.98
C ALA A 448 -23.64 -12.65 -6.27
N SER A 449 -22.80 -11.65 -6.48
CA SER A 449 -21.85 -11.59 -7.60
C SER A 449 -20.50 -12.22 -7.30
N GLY A 450 -20.28 -12.69 -6.06
CA GLY A 450 -19.06 -13.39 -5.65
C GLY A 450 -18.08 -12.55 -4.82
N VAL A 451 -18.50 -11.37 -4.37
CA VAL A 451 -17.74 -10.57 -3.38
C VAL A 451 -17.94 -11.20 -1.99
N ASP A 452 -16.89 -11.34 -1.19
CA ASP A 452 -16.93 -11.90 0.15
C ASP A 452 -16.89 -10.81 1.23
N LEU A 453 -16.24 -9.67 0.93
CA LEU A 453 -16.07 -8.55 1.84
C LEU A 453 -16.25 -7.23 1.06
N VAL A 454 -17.00 -6.30 1.64
CA VAL A 454 -17.19 -4.96 1.08
C VAL A 454 -16.59 -3.94 2.04
N ALA A 455 -15.76 -3.04 1.52
CA ALA A 455 -15.39 -1.81 2.19
C ALA A 455 -16.08 -0.64 1.48
N CYS A 456 -16.66 0.30 2.22
CA CYS A 456 -17.31 1.45 1.63
C CYS A 456 -17.16 2.69 2.51
N VAL A 457 -17.22 3.86 1.89
CA VAL A 457 -17.14 5.15 2.59
C VAL A 457 -18.27 5.26 3.62
N ALA A 458 -17.94 5.66 4.84
CA ALA A 458 -18.96 5.98 5.84
C ALA A 458 -19.75 7.24 5.40
N PRO A 459 -21.08 7.26 5.57
CA PRO A 459 -21.89 8.40 5.09
C PRO A 459 -21.68 9.69 5.89
N THR A 460 -21.00 9.60 7.03
CA THR A 460 -20.78 10.69 7.97
C THR A 460 -19.43 10.51 8.66
N ALA A 461 -18.92 11.58 9.27
CA ALA A 461 -17.72 11.57 10.11
C ALA A 461 -18.01 11.29 11.59
N ASP A 462 -19.29 11.34 12.01
CA ASP A 462 -19.71 11.11 13.39
C ASP A 462 -19.84 9.62 13.71
N GLY A 463 -19.17 9.18 14.75
CA GLY A 463 -19.14 7.76 15.14
C GLY A 463 -20.49 7.18 15.55
N GLU A 464 -21.38 7.98 16.18
CA GLU A 464 -22.73 7.55 16.54
C GLU A 464 -23.58 7.32 15.28
N ASP A 465 -23.54 8.23 14.34
CA ASP A 465 -24.25 8.12 13.06
C ASP A 465 -23.70 6.95 12.23
N ILE A 466 -22.39 6.70 12.25
CA ILE A 466 -21.78 5.52 11.61
C ILE A 466 -22.33 4.23 12.23
N ALA A 467 -22.46 4.16 13.55
CA ALA A 467 -23.01 2.99 14.22
C ALA A 467 -24.49 2.73 13.81
N TYR A 468 -25.29 3.76 13.74
CA TYR A 468 -26.69 3.65 13.27
C TYR A 468 -26.77 3.25 11.81
N TRP A 469 -25.88 3.79 10.96
CA TRP A 469 -25.81 3.35 9.56
C TRP A 469 -25.43 1.87 9.43
N LEU A 470 -24.44 1.40 10.17
CA LEU A 470 -24.05 -0.01 10.16
C LEU A 470 -25.19 -0.93 10.58
N GLN A 471 -25.92 -0.55 11.63
CA GLN A 471 -27.10 -1.30 12.09
C GLN A 471 -28.23 -1.27 11.04
N GLY A 472 -28.52 -0.12 10.47
CA GLY A 472 -29.52 0.04 9.42
C GLY A 472 -29.20 -0.77 8.16
N THR A 473 -27.94 -0.79 7.74
CA THR A 473 -27.46 -1.59 6.61
C THR A 473 -27.62 -3.09 6.89
N GLN A 474 -27.33 -3.52 8.12
CA GLN A 474 -27.54 -4.91 8.55
C GLN A 474 -29.03 -5.32 8.50
N ASP A 475 -29.91 -4.46 9.00
CA ASP A 475 -31.36 -4.71 9.02
C ASP A 475 -31.94 -4.72 7.60
N ASP A 476 -31.48 -3.85 6.72
CA ASP A 476 -31.86 -3.79 5.31
C ASP A 476 -31.39 -5.04 4.55
N LEU A 477 -30.13 -5.47 4.74
CA LEU A 477 -29.62 -6.72 4.18
C LEU A 477 -30.49 -7.92 4.65
N ALA A 478 -30.81 -7.99 5.94
CA ALA A 478 -31.68 -9.02 6.49
C ALA A 478 -33.07 -8.99 5.87
N HIS A 479 -33.63 -7.78 5.63
CA HIS A 479 -34.91 -7.62 4.95
C HIS A 479 -34.87 -8.19 3.52
N HIS A 480 -33.83 -7.86 2.73
CA HIS A 480 -33.67 -8.38 1.37
C HIS A 480 -33.53 -9.90 1.34
N LEU A 481 -32.73 -10.49 2.23
CA LEU A 481 -32.56 -11.93 2.31
C LEU A 481 -33.89 -12.66 2.63
N ARG A 482 -34.67 -12.13 3.59
CA ARG A 482 -36.01 -12.69 3.91
C ARG A 482 -36.93 -12.63 2.70
N ARG A 483 -36.93 -11.54 1.95
CA ARG A 483 -37.79 -11.40 0.76
C ARG A 483 -37.50 -12.41 -0.33
N ILE A 484 -36.25 -12.85 -0.45
CA ILE A 484 -35.82 -13.84 -1.45
C ILE A 484 -35.75 -15.27 -0.88
N GLY A 485 -36.12 -15.46 0.39
CA GLY A 485 -36.22 -16.78 1.02
C GLY A 485 -34.88 -17.39 1.45
N LEU A 486 -33.86 -16.56 1.71
CA LEU A 486 -32.52 -17.01 2.13
C LEU A 486 -32.30 -16.80 3.62
N SER A 487 -31.67 -17.79 4.27
CA SER A 487 -31.35 -17.79 5.70
C SER A 487 -29.93 -17.35 6.02
N SER A 488 -29.06 -17.17 5.02
CA SER A 488 -27.68 -16.74 5.17
C SER A 488 -27.22 -16.00 3.93
N VAL A 489 -26.27 -15.07 4.09
CA VAL A 489 -25.58 -14.37 2.99
C VAL A 489 -24.78 -15.34 2.11
N ASP A 490 -24.23 -16.41 2.68
CA ASP A 490 -23.46 -17.42 1.96
C ASP A 490 -24.28 -18.21 0.92
N LEU A 491 -25.60 -18.13 1.00
CA LEU A 491 -26.51 -18.73 0.03
C LEU A 491 -26.80 -17.83 -1.17
N LEU A 492 -26.33 -16.59 -1.13
CA LEU A 492 -26.43 -15.68 -2.26
C LEU A 492 -25.63 -16.20 -3.44
N ASP A 493 -26.21 -16.11 -4.63
CA ASP A 493 -25.62 -16.58 -5.87
C ASP A 493 -26.14 -15.70 -7.02
N ARG A 494 -25.37 -15.57 -8.06
CA ARG A 494 -25.70 -14.84 -9.30
C ARG A 494 -27.07 -15.21 -9.90
N LYS A 495 -27.58 -16.43 -9.65
CA LYS A 495 -28.94 -16.83 -10.05
C LYS A 495 -30.05 -15.98 -9.42
N HIS A 496 -29.78 -15.33 -8.27
CA HIS A 496 -30.71 -14.45 -7.58
C HIS A 496 -30.74 -13.02 -8.15
N LEU A 497 -29.88 -12.71 -9.12
CA LEU A 497 -29.74 -11.37 -9.71
C LEU A 497 -30.49 -11.26 -11.04
N ARG A 498 -31.09 -10.08 -11.28
CA ARG A 498 -31.66 -9.65 -12.56
C ARG A 498 -31.30 -8.20 -12.83
N ALA A 499 -30.94 -7.90 -14.07
CA ALA A 499 -30.85 -6.53 -14.51
C ALA A 499 -32.26 -5.92 -14.71
N LEU A 500 -32.47 -4.69 -14.32
CA LEU A 500 -33.74 -3.99 -14.46
C LEU A 500 -33.87 -3.31 -15.83
N ASP A 501 -32.74 -3.01 -16.47
CA ASP A 501 -32.68 -2.39 -17.79
C ASP A 501 -31.72 -3.13 -18.74
N GLN A 502 -31.77 -2.76 -20.03
CA GLN A 502 -30.99 -3.44 -21.07
C GLN A 502 -29.49 -3.13 -21.00
N GLU A 503 -29.12 -1.93 -20.59
CA GLU A 503 -27.71 -1.53 -20.48
C GLU A 503 -27.02 -2.29 -19.36
N THR A 504 -27.63 -2.33 -18.20
CA THR A 504 -27.16 -3.14 -17.09
C THR A 504 -27.05 -4.63 -17.47
N ALA A 505 -28.05 -5.17 -18.17
CA ALA A 505 -28.00 -6.55 -18.64
C ALA A 505 -26.83 -6.80 -19.61
N ALA A 506 -26.53 -5.83 -20.47
CA ALA A 506 -25.43 -5.92 -21.44
C ALA A 506 -24.06 -5.90 -20.76
N VAL A 507 -23.81 -4.97 -19.83
CA VAL A 507 -22.51 -4.81 -19.17
C VAL A 507 -22.26 -5.85 -18.09
N SER A 508 -23.29 -6.24 -17.32
CA SER A 508 -23.19 -7.22 -16.24
C SER A 508 -23.32 -8.67 -16.71
N GLY A 509 -23.89 -8.91 -17.91
CA GLY A 509 -24.26 -10.24 -18.39
C GLY A 509 -25.33 -10.92 -17.56
N LEU A 510 -26.09 -10.18 -16.75
CA LEU A 510 -27.24 -10.67 -16.00
C LEU A 510 -28.45 -10.85 -16.96
N ARG A 511 -29.38 -11.69 -16.55
CA ARG A 511 -30.66 -11.79 -17.25
C ARG A 511 -31.48 -10.54 -16.99
N LEU A 512 -32.08 -9.98 -18.03
CA LEU A 512 -33.03 -8.90 -17.89
C LEU A 512 -34.31 -9.39 -17.17
N ALA A 513 -34.85 -8.60 -16.27
CA ALA A 513 -36.09 -8.91 -15.57
C ALA A 513 -37.23 -9.16 -16.58
N GLY A 514 -37.99 -10.22 -16.38
CA GLY A 514 -39.04 -10.64 -17.31
C GLY A 514 -38.57 -11.52 -18.48
N TYR A 515 -37.26 -11.70 -18.68
CA TYR A 515 -36.71 -12.55 -19.74
C TYR A 515 -36.14 -13.86 -19.18
N GLY A 516 -36.47 -14.98 -19.83
CA GLY A 516 -36.01 -16.31 -19.44
C GLY A 516 -34.55 -16.63 -19.84
N ARG A 517 -33.94 -15.83 -20.73
CA ARG A 517 -32.58 -16.04 -21.25
C ARG A 517 -31.75 -14.75 -21.16
N PRO A 518 -30.40 -14.84 -21.04
CA PRO A 518 -29.53 -13.67 -21.18
C PRO A 518 -29.70 -13.00 -22.54
N LEU A 519 -29.44 -11.69 -22.61
CA LEU A 519 -29.38 -10.98 -23.87
C LEU A 519 -28.21 -11.50 -24.71
N PRO A 520 -28.35 -11.54 -26.09
CA PRO A 520 -27.26 -11.93 -26.96
C PRO A 520 -26.04 -10.99 -26.77
N HIS A 521 -24.84 -11.56 -26.86
CA HIS A 521 -23.57 -10.83 -26.68
C HIS A 521 -23.34 -9.66 -27.65
N TRP A 522 -24.05 -9.59 -28.75
CA TRP A 522 -23.94 -8.49 -29.71
C TRP A 522 -24.54 -7.17 -29.24
N PHE A 523 -25.38 -7.18 -28.18
CA PHE A 523 -25.86 -5.96 -27.55
C PHE A 523 -24.82 -5.33 -26.62
N ALA A 524 -23.72 -6.00 -26.36
CA ALA A 524 -22.62 -5.55 -25.51
C ALA A 524 -21.47 -4.87 -26.28
N ARG A 525 -21.71 -4.45 -27.55
CA ARG A 525 -20.72 -3.75 -28.36
C ARG A 525 -21.05 -2.29 -28.51
#